data_5b50d3a9fc2138e25497343e51c1141e
#
_entry.id   5b50d3a9fc2138e25497343e51c1141e
#
_cell.length_a   1.000
_cell.length_b   1.000
_cell.length_c   1.000
_cell.angle_alpha   90.00
_cell.angle_beta   90.00
_cell.angle_gamma   90.00
#
_symmetry.space_group_name_H-M   'P 1'
#
loop_
_entity.id
_entity.type
_entity.pdbx_description
1 polymer ?
#
loop_
_entity_poly.entity_id
_entity_poly.type
_entity_poly.pdbx_seq_one_letter_code
_entity_poly.pdbx_strand_id
1 'polypeptide(L)'
;MNRFRISTPEGTRDLLFSSCRALRQTENAVREALEERGYSEIITPAVEYFDVFAQANPELDQDQMLKIIDKSGRICVARPDNTTPIARIAATRLDDAALPVRLYYSQKVFRSVSGDHGHKGEFLQVGAELIGADGLAADKDILSAAFAALSRTGADNFRIELGHAEIYKALIEELGADAASSEAIRRLIENKSFAALGDALQPFGSKPAAKALSAMPQLFGGIEVLDEVETLTGNVRVLGAIAYLRRLYQALDEAGYGDRIMIDLGLVHEMDYYTGIMFRGYIGGAGAAILAGGRYNALCAKFGRDLPAGGFGIDVESVAESLQGASRPEVATRRDTVRIALTKGRLEKKTLALLKDAGYDISELEAGTRKLIFTLPDS
;
A
#
# COMPACT_ATOMS: atom_id res chain seq x y z
N MET A 1 16.49 34.05 -10.26
CA MET A 1 15.60 33.19 -11.06
C MET A 1 14.61 32.55 -10.13
N ASN A 2 13.32 32.68 -10.36
CA ASN A 2 12.28 32.22 -9.43
C ASN A 2 12.22 30.66 -9.46
N ARG A 3 12.63 29.99 -8.38
CA ARG A 3 12.75 28.53 -8.27
C ARG A 3 11.46 27.79 -8.64
N PHE A 4 10.30 28.42 -8.42
CA PHE A 4 8.97 27.88 -8.72
C PHE A 4 8.65 27.70 -10.23
N ARG A 5 9.49 28.23 -11.15
CA ARG A 5 9.26 28.10 -12.60
C ARG A 5 9.83 26.83 -13.23
N ILE A 6 10.61 26.04 -12.46
CA ILE A 6 11.36 24.89 -13.00
C ILE A 6 11.15 23.59 -12.18
N SER A 7 10.22 23.60 -11.22
CA SER A 7 9.89 22.43 -10.40
C SER A 7 8.41 22.09 -10.46
N THR A 8 8.08 20.81 -10.43
CA THR A 8 6.73 20.32 -10.21
C THR A 8 6.35 20.46 -8.73
N PRO A 9 5.05 20.46 -8.39
CA PRO A 9 4.60 20.37 -6.99
C PRO A 9 5.19 19.15 -6.28
N GLU A 10 5.34 19.23 -4.95
CA GLU A 10 5.85 18.12 -4.15
C GLU A 10 4.99 16.85 -4.35
N GLY A 11 5.64 15.69 -4.42
CA GLY A 11 4.97 14.42 -4.68
C GLY A 11 4.48 14.21 -6.12
N THR A 12 4.74 15.16 -7.05
CA THR A 12 4.43 15.05 -8.47
C THR A 12 5.69 15.06 -9.32
N ARG A 13 5.60 14.51 -10.54
CA ARG A 13 6.74 14.46 -11.46
C ARG A 13 6.31 14.39 -12.93
N ASP A 14 7.19 14.81 -13.81
CA ASP A 14 7.08 14.57 -15.23
C ASP A 14 7.61 13.17 -15.58
N LEU A 15 6.84 12.41 -16.37
CA LEU A 15 7.30 11.17 -16.98
C LEU A 15 7.67 11.43 -18.43
N LEU A 16 8.82 10.92 -18.88
CA LEU A 16 9.31 11.16 -20.23
C LEU A 16 9.72 9.84 -20.92
N PHE A 17 9.56 9.79 -22.23
CA PHE A 17 10.10 8.78 -23.14
C PHE A 17 9.88 7.31 -22.69
N SER A 18 10.96 6.66 -22.23
CA SER A 18 10.94 5.25 -21.81
C SER A 18 10.04 5.01 -20.60
N SER A 19 10.02 5.94 -19.65
CA SER A 19 9.15 5.85 -18.47
C SER A 19 7.66 5.92 -18.83
N CYS A 20 7.29 6.82 -19.79
CA CYS A 20 5.92 6.84 -20.31
C CYS A 20 5.55 5.53 -20.99
N ARG A 21 6.47 4.97 -21.79
CA ARG A 21 6.24 3.71 -22.50
C ARG A 21 6.04 2.56 -21.51
N ALA A 22 6.91 2.44 -20.51
CA ALA A 22 6.80 1.39 -19.50
C ALA A 22 5.49 1.49 -18.71
N LEU A 23 5.12 2.72 -18.30
CA LEU A 23 3.85 2.95 -17.61
C LEU A 23 2.67 2.48 -18.47
N ARG A 24 2.61 2.86 -19.76
CA ARG A 24 1.52 2.43 -20.65
C ARG A 24 1.50 0.93 -20.91
N GLN A 25 2.66 0.29 -21.02
CA GLN A 25 2.76 -1.17 -21.16
C GLN A 25 2.22 -1.87 -19.90
N THR A 26 2.62 -1.42 -18.70
CA THR A 26 2.15 -1.97 -17.44
C THR A 26 0.64 -1.75 -17.26
N GLU A 27 0.16 -0.54 -17.52
CA GLU A 27 -1.27 -0.19 -17.48
C GLU A 27 -2.09 -1.12 -18.38
N ASN A 28 -1.69 -1.26 -19.66
CA ASN A 28 -2.40 -2.11 -20.62
C ASN A 28 -2.40 -3.57 -20.19
N ALA A 29 -1.28 -4.09 -19.70
CA ALA A 29 -1.19 -5.47 -19.22
C ALA A 29 -2.18 -5.76 -18.08
N VAL A 30 -2.30 -4.84 -17.11
CA VAL A 30 -3.28 -4.97 -16.01
C VAL A 30 -4.70 -4.88 -16.52
N ARG A 31 -5.02 -3.90 -17.41
CA ARG A 31 -6.35 -3.75 -17.99
C ARG A 31 -6.79 -5.00 -18.75
N GLU A 32 -5.95 -5.51 -19.66
CA GLU A 32 -6.21 -6.72 -20.43
C GLU A 32 -6.50 -7.92 -19.54
N ALA A 33 -5.72 -8.11 -18.46
CA ALA A 33 -5.94 -9.18 -17.50
C ALA A 33 -7.31 -9.10 -16.80
N LEU A 34 -7.79 -7.89 -16.53
CA LEU A 34 -9.10 -7.66 -15.92
C LEU A 34 -10.25 -7.83 -16.94
N GLU A 35 -10.09 -7.33 -18.16
CA GLU A 35 -11.05 -7.50 -19.24
C GLU A 35 -11.26 -8.99 -19.60
N GLU A 36 -10.19 -9.77 -19.70
CA GLU A 36 -10.23 -11.23 -19.92
C GLU A 36 -11.01 -11.98 -18.80
N ARG A 37 -11.12 -11.39 -17.61
CA ARG A 37 -11.89 -11.90 -16.48
C ARG A 37 -13.32 -11.34 -16.39
N GLY A 38 -13.76 -10.61 -17.42
CA GLY A 38 -15.11 -10.07 -17.53
C GLY A 38 -15.37 -8.80 -16.71
N TYR A 39 -14.32 -8.10 -16.31
CA TYR A 39 -14.46 -6.77 -15.71
C TYR A 39 -14.70 -5.72 -16.81
N SER A 40 -15.63 -4.80 -16.57
CA SER A 40 -15.97 -3.68 -17.46
C SER A 40 -15.39 -2.37 -16.94
N GLU A 41 -14.91 -1.54 -17.85
CA GLU A 41 -14.31 -0.25 -17.45
C GLU A 41 -15.34 0.72 -16.89
N ILE A 42 -14.96 1.41 -15.81
CA ILE A 42 -15.68 2.55 -15.26
C ILE A 42 -14.75 3.74 -15.13
N ILE A 43 -15.28 4.92 -15.50
CA ILE A 43 -14.57 6.20 -15.32
C ILE A 43 -15.40 7.08 -14.40
N THR A 44 -14.82 7.48 -13.27
CA THR A 44 -15.41 8.43 -12.32
C THR A 44 -14.75 9.81 -12.43
N PRO A 45 -15.41 10.90 -12.02
CA PRO A 45 -14.80 12.22 -12.02
C PRO A 45 -13.52 12.26 -11.19
N ALA A 46 -12.53 13.03 -11.65
CA ALA A 46 -11.29 13.25 -10.89
C ALA A 46 -11.50 14.14 -9.66
N VAL A 47 -12.56 14.94 -9.65
CA VAL A 47 -12.95 15.81 -8.56
C VAL A 47 -14.33 15.37 -8.08
N GLU A 48 -14.46 15.14 -6.77
CA GLU A 48 -15.69 14.71 -6.12
C GLU A 48 -16.00 15.66 -4.95
N TYR A 49 -17.25 15.68 -4.49
CA TYR A 49 -17.56 16.44 -3.27
C TYR A 49 -16.89 15.81 -2.04
N PHE A 50 -16.37 16.66 -1.17
CA PHE A 50 -15.76 16.25 0.09
C PHE A 50 -16.67 15.33 0.91
N ASP A 51 -17.97 15.66 0.97
CA ASP A 51 -18.95 14.90 1.74
C ASP A 51 -19.05 13.43 1.35
N VAL A 52 -18.75 13.08 0.08
CA VAL A 52 -18.73 11.70 -0.39
C VAL A 52 -17.69 10.87 0.34
N PHE A 53 -16.49 11.43 0.55
CA PHE A 53 -15.42 10.74 1.27
C PHE A 53 -15.62 10.80 2.78
N ALA A 54 -16.05 11.93 3.32
CA ALA A 54 -16.33 12.08 4.75
C ALA A 54 -17.46 11.15 5.22
N GLN A 55 -18.48 10.89 4.38
CA GLN A 55 -19.55 9.94 4.68
C GLN A 55 -19.07 8.49 4.58
N ALA A 56 -18.24 8.18 3.61
CA ALA A 56 -17.72 6.83 3.38
C ALA A 56 -16.75 6.40 4.49
N ASN A 57 -15.85 7.27 4.87
CA ASN A 57 -14.84 7.03 5.90
C ASN A 57 -14.64 8.30 6.77
N PRO A 58 -15.39 8.44 7.87
CA PRO A 58 -15.30 9.58 8.77
C PRO A 58 -13.90 9.76 9.42
N GLU A 59 -13.14 8.69 9.52
CA GLU A 59 -11.81 8.67 10.14
C GLU A 59 -10.67 8.94 9.14
N LEU A 60 -11.02 9.07 7.85
CA LEU A 60 -10.02 9.39 6.83
C LEU A 60 -9.37 10.74 7.15
N ASP A 61 -8.04 10.74 7.22
CA ASP A 61 -7.26 11.95 7.49
C ASP A 61 -7.55 13.02 6.43
N GLN A 62 -8.32 14.01 6.85
CA GLN A 62 -8.74 15.11 5.97
C GLN A 62 -7.58 15.99 5.50
N ASP A 63 -6.44 15.95 6.19
CA ASP A 63 -5.25 16.72 5.81
C ASP A 63 -4.49 16.05 4.64
N GLN A 64 -4.75 14.78 4.40
CA GLN A 64 -4.24 14.06 3.22
C GLN A 64 -5.05 14.33 1.94
N MET A 65 -6.17 15.05 2.02
CA MET A 65 -7.00 15.36 0.85
C MET A 65 -6.63 16.69 0.21
N LEU A 66 -6.44 16.71 -1.10
CA LEU A 66 -6.29 17.95 -1.87
C LEU A 66 -7.66 18.61 -2.06
N LYS A 67 -7.97 19.62 -1.24
CA LYS A 67 -9.24 20.32 -1.21
C LYS A 67 -9.30 21.44 -2.27
N ILE A 68 -10.44 21.54 -2.94
CA ILE A 68 -10.75 22.52 -4.01
C ILE A 68 -12.07 23.17 -3.66
N ILE A 69 -12.18 24.49 -3.76
CA ILE A 69 -13.45 25.22 -3.56
C ILE A 69 -14.06 25.50 -4.94
N ASP A 70 -15.29 25.04 -5.16
CA ASP A 70 -16.03 25.33 -6.39
C ASP A 70 -16.60 26.76 -6.41
N LYS A 71 -17.19 27.17 -7.54
CA LYS A 71 -17.76 28.51 -7.72
C LYS A 71 -18.92 28.82 -6.75
N SER A 72 -19.59 27.81 -6.21
CA SER A 72 -20.68 27.94 -5.25
C SER A 72 -20.21 27.93 -3.79
N GLY A 73 -18.90 27.82 -3.56
CA GLY A 73 -18.31 27.76 -2.24
C GLY A 73 -18.31 26.37 -1.59
N ARG A 74 -18.68 25.32 -2.34
CA ARG A 74 -18.64 23.95 -1.81
C ARG A 74 -17.23 23.38 -1.86
N ILE A 75 -16.91 22.58 -0.86
CA ILE A 75 -15.62 21.87 -0.80
C ILE A 75 -15.72 20.63 -1.69
N CYS A 76 -14.81 20.54 -2.63
CA CYS A 76 -14.53 19.37 -3.44
C CYS A 76 -13.14 18.86 -3.07
N VAL A 77 -12.82 17.64 -3.48
CA VAL A 77 -11.48 17.04 -3.34
C VAL A 77 -11.06 16.40 -4.66
N ALA A 78 -9.78 16.49 -4.98
CA ALA A 78 -9.19 15.58 -5.95
C ALA A 78 -9.21 14.18 -5.31
N ARG A 79 -9.80 13.20 -6.00
CA ARG A 79 -10.09 11.88 -5.42
C ARG A 79 -8.85 11.20 -4.82
N PRO A 80 -8.87 10.88 -3.52
CA PRO A 80 -7.76 10.18 -2.84
C PRO A 80 -7.79 8.66 -3.07
N ASP A 81 -8.95 8.11 -3.47
CA ASP A 81 -9.17 6.70 -3.84
C ASP A 81 -10.24 6.58 -4.94
N ASN A 82 -10.29 5.44 -5.61
CA ASN A 82 -11.27 5.15 -6.66
C ASN A 82 -12.45 4.31 -6.15
N THR A 83 -12.30 3.59 -5.05
CA THR A 83 -13.31 2.68 -4.50
C THR A 83 -14.54 3.42 -4.00
N THR A 84 -14.36 4.52 -3.27
CA THR A 84 -15.47 5.32 -2.72
C THR A 84 -16.40 5.89 -3.80
N PRO A 85 -15.91 6.55 -4.87
CA PRO A 85 -16.77 6.98 -5.98
C PRO A 85 -17.48 5.82 -6.68
N ILE A 86 -16.83 4.66 -6.81
CA ILE A 86 -17.43 3.48 -7.45
C ILE A 86 -18.54 2.90 -6.56
N ALA A 87 -18.34 2.81 -5.24
CA ALA A 87 -19.38 2.38 -4.30
C ALA A 87 -20.61 3.32 -4.35
N ARG A 88 -20.39 4.64 -4.46
CA ARG A 88 -21.46 5.62 -4.67
C ARG A 88 -22.23 5.35 -5.97
N ILE A 89 -21.53 5.09 -7.07
CA ILE A 89 -22.18 4.78 -8.36
C ILE A 89 -22.95 3.47 -8.28
N ALA A 90 -22.38 2.44 -7.66
CA ALA A 90 -23.04 1.14 -7.49
C ALA A 90 -24.34 1.26 -6.70
N ALA A 91 -24.35 2.12 -5.67
CA ALA A 91 -25.54 2.34 -4.85
C ALA A 91 -26.59 3.27 -5.48
N THR A 92 -26.21 4.13 -6.48
CA THR A 92 -27.10 5.19 -6.95
C THR A 92 -27.45 5.12 -8.45
N ARG A 93 -26.70 4.36 -9.25
CA ARG A 93 -26.84 4.34 -10.71
C ARG A 93 -26.86 2.93 -11.32
N LEU A 94 -26.60 1.89 -10.53
CA LEU A 94 -26.58 0.51 -11.02
C LEU A 94 -27.73 -0.31 -10.41
N ASP A 95 -28.89 0.31 -10.19
CA ASP A 95 -30.05 -0.35 -9.57
C ASP A 95 -30.56 -1.52 -10.42
N ASP A 96 -30.56 -1.37 -11.76
CA ASP A 96 -31.03 -2.37 -12.70
C ASP A 96 -29.92 -3.34 -13.17
N ALA A 97 -28.69 -3.18 -12.69
CA ALA A 97 -27.61 -4.06 -13.09
C ALA A 97 -27.73 -5.45 -12.46
N ALA A 98 -27.52 -6.48 -13.26
CA ALA A 98 -27.46 -7.85 -12.76
C ALA A 98 -26.22 -8.02 -11.84
N LEU A 99 -26.44 -8.55 -10.64
CA LEU A 99 -25.36 -8.82 -9.69
C LEU A 99 -24.76 -10.22 -9.91
N PRO A 100 -23.46 -10.40 -9.65
CA PRO A 100 -22.49 -9.40 -9.25
C PRO A 100 -22.00 -8.53 -10.42
N VAL A 101 -21.73 -7.25 -10.14
CA VAL A 101 -21.11 -6.34 -11.10
C VAL A 101 -19.60 -6.39 -10.95
N ARG A 102 -18.88 -6.52 -12.06
CA ARG A 102 -17.42 -6.52 -12.15
C ARG A 102 -16.97 -5.24 -12.84
N LEU A 103 -16.32 -4.36 -12.11
CA LEU A 103 -15.83 -3.07 -12.61
C LEU A 103 -14.32 -2.99 -12.46
N TYR A 104 -13.64 -2.45 -13.48
CA TYR A 104 -12.25 -2.03 -13.35
C TYR A 104 -12.10 -0.55 -13.72
N TYR A 105 -11.04 0.05 -13.22
CA TYR A 105 -10.69 1.44 -13.49
C TYR A 105 -9.19 1.60 -13.76
N SER A 106 -8.86 2.61 -14.58
CA SER A 106 -7.48 3.10 -14.76
C SER A 106 -7.50 4.62 -14.61
N GLN A 107 -7.20 5.11 -13.39
CA GLN A 107 -7.40 6.51 -13.05
C GLN A 107 -6.36 6.99 -12.05
N LYS A 108 -5.99 8.26 -12.14
CA LYS A 108 -5.12 8.89 -11.15
C LYS A 108 -5.81 9.08 -9.82
N VAL A 109 -5.05 8.92 -8.74
CA VAL A 109 -5.40 9.29 -7.37
C VAL A 109 -4.45 10.37 -6.88
N PHE A 110 -4.93 11.19 -5.94
CA PHE A 110 -4.24 12.37 -5.47
C PHE A 110 -4.20 12.39 -3.94
N ARG A 111 -3.02 12.62 -3.37
CA ARG A 111 -2.83 12.70 -1.92
C ARG A 111 -2.01 13.94 -1.57
N SER A 112 -2.35 14.61 -0.48
CA SER A 112 -1.50 15.65 0.08
C SER A 112 -0.27 14.99 0.70
N VAL A 113 0.91 15.42 0.27
CA VAL A 113 2.18 14.95 0.81
C VAL A 113 2.76 16.07 1.66
N SER A 114 2.90 15.85 2.96
CA SER A 114 3.55 16.79 3.87
C SER A 114 4.88 16.20 4.35
N GLY A 115 5.98 16.69 3.80
CA GLY A 115 7.32 16.52 4.37
C GLY A 115 7.95 15.12 4.35
N ASP A 116 7.25 14.09 3.92
CA ASP A 116 7.77 12.73 3.82
C ASP A 116 8.38 12.49 2.44
N HIS A 117 9.69 12.45 2.39
CA HIS A 117 10.44 12.13 1.18
C HIS A 117 10.14 10.69 0.75
N GLY A 118 9.35 10.52 -0.31
CA GLY A 118 9.09 9.22 -0.94
C GLY A 118 7.62 8.89 -1.20
N HIS A 119 6.68 9.62 -0.61
CA HIS A 119 5.26 9.45 -0.92
C HIS A 119 4.87 10.17 -2.21
N LYS A 120 4.08 9.50 -3.07
CA LYS A 120 3.57 10.09 -4.30
C LYS A 120 2.30 10.90 -3.98
N GLY A 121 2.30 12.18 -4.37
CA GLY A 121 1.12 13.05 -4.31
C GLY A 121 0.13 12.77 -5.43
N GLU A 122 0.59 12.18 -6.53
CA GLU A 122 -0.20 11.81 -7.69
C GLU A 122 0.39 10.54 -8.30
N PHE A 123 -0.45 9.53 -8.59
CA PHE A 123 -0.04 8.32 -9.31
C PHE A 123 -1.22 7.66 -10.04
N LEU A 124 -0.93 6.90 -11.09
CA LEU A 124 -1.91 6.12 -11.82
C LEU A 124 -2.21 4.82 -11.09
N GLN A 125 -3.47 4.62 -10.73
CA GLN A 125 -3.97 3.40 -10.13
C GLN A 125 -4.87 2.64 -11.10
N VAL A 126 -4.59 1.36 -11.32
CA VAL A 126 -5.50 0.44 -12.00
C VAL A 126 -6.02 -0.56 -10.97
N GLY A 127 -7.32 -0.76 -10.92
CA GLY A 127 -7.91 -1.64 -9.92
C GLY A 127 -9.23 -2.23 -10.36
N ALA A 128 -9.75 -3.15 -9.57
CA ALA A 128 -10.99 -3.86 -9.84
C ALA A 128 -11.86 -3.96 -8.59
N GLU A 129 -13.17 -3.84 -8.80
CA GLU A 129 -14.19 -3.94 -7.76
C GLU A 129 -15.24 -4.99 -8.16
N LEU A 130 -15.49 -5.94 -7.25
CA LEU A 130 -16.55 -6.95 -7.36
C LEU A 130 -17.67 -6.59 -6.38
N ILE A 131 -18.82 -6.21 -6.91
CA ILE A 131 -19.93 -5.65 -6.11
C ILE A 131 -21.15 -6.57 -6.23
N GLY A 132 -21.76 -6.89 -5.10
CA GLY A 132 -22.94 -7.76 -5.03
C GLY A 132 -22.61 -9.24 -4.89
N ALA A 133 -21.37 -9.59 -4.53
CA ALA A 133 -20.96 -10.96 -4.20
C ALA A 133 -20.16 -11.00 -2.90
N ASP A 134 -20.37 -12.01 -2.09
CA ASP A 134 -19.72 -12.22 -0.79
C ASP A 134 -19.22 -13.66 -0.64
N GLY A 135 -18.40 -13.86 0.40
CA GLY A 135 -17.89 -15.16 0.83
C GLY A 135 -16.69 -15.65 0.04
N LEU A 136 -16.29 -16.90 0.32
CA LEU A 136 -15.03 -17.50 -0.11
C LEU A 136 -14.81 -17.46 -1.61
N ALA A 137 -15.84 -17.72 -2.40
CA ALA A 137 -15.75 -17.74 -3.86
C ALA A 137 -15.49 -16.34 -4.43
N ALA A 138 -16.12 -15.31 -3.86
CA ALA A 138 -15.93 -13.92 -4.25
C ALA A 138 -14.52 -13.43 -3.87
N ASP A 139 -14.05 -13.75 -2.66
CA ASP A 139 -12.71 -13.37 -2.21
C ASP A 139 -11.61 -14.08 -3.00
N LYS A 140 -11.79 -15.37 -3.31
CA LYS A 140 -10.90 -16.10 -4.22
C LYS A 140 -10.84 -15.45 -5.61
N ASP A 141 -11.97 -15.02 -6.14
CA ASP A 141 -12.07 -14.39 -7.46
C ASP A 141 -11.32 -13.04 -7.50
N ILE A 142 -11.52 -12.19 -6.49
CA ILE A 142 -10.82 -10.90 -6.35
C ILE A 142 -9.30 -11.12 -6.28
N LEU A 143 -8.83 -12.02 -5.41
CA LEU A 143 -7.41 -12.32 -5.26
C LEU A 143 -6.83 -12.96 -6.54
N SER A 144 -7.57 -13.87 -7.18
CA SER A 144 -7.15 -14.45 -8.48
C SER A 144 -7.04 -13.39 -9.58
N ALA A 145 -7.90 -12.37 -9.58
CA ALA A 145 -7.79 -11.24 -10.49
C ALA A 145 -6.54 -10.39 -10.20
N ALA A 146 -6.23 -10.15 -8.92
CA ALA A 146 -5.03 -9.45 -8.50
C ALA A 146 -3.75 -10.19 -8.91
N PHE A 147 -3.69 -11.51 -8.69
CA PHE A 147 -2.58 -12.37 -9.13
C PHE A 147 -2.40 -12.34 -10.65
N ALA A 148 -3.49 -12.48 -11.41
CA ALA A 148 -3.45 -12.44 -12.87
C ALA A 148 -2.97 -11.08 -13.39
N ALA A 149 -3.45 -9.99 -12.80
CA ALA A 149 -3.07 -8.63 -13.16
C ALA A 149 -1.56 -8.41 -12.95
N LEU A 150 -1.02 -8.80 -11.79
CA LEU A 150 0.41 -8.67 -11.53
C LEU A 150 1.26 -9.59 -12.42
N SER A 151 0.85 -10.85 -12.60
CA SER A 151 1.57 -11.80 -13.47
C SER A 151 1.63 -11.31 -14.93
N ARG A 152 0.55 -10.72 -15.45
CA ARG A 152 0.50 -10.20 -16.83
C ARG A 152 1.48 -9.05 -17.08
N THR A 153 1.89 -8.30 -16.04
CA THR A 153 2.90 -7.24 -16.18
C THR A 153 4.31 -7.77 -16.46
N GLY A 154 4.52 -9.07 -16.33
CA GLY A 154 5.85 -9.70 -16.39
C GLY A 154 6.61 -9.63 -15.06
N ALA A 155 5.94 -9.30 -13.98
CA ALA A 155 6.51 -9.35 -12.65
C ALA A 155 6.60 -10.81 -12.15
N ASP A 156 7.80 -11.35 -12.04
CA ASP A 156 8.03 -12.71 -11.56
C ASP A 156 8.24 -12.80 -10.05
N ASN A 157 8.70 -11.70 -9.46
CA ASN A 157 9.04 -11.62 -8.04
C ASN A 157 8.07 -10.70 -7.29
N PHE A 158 6.82 -11.16 -7.13
CA PHE A 158 5.84 -10.48 -6.28
C PHE A 158 5.22 -11.45 -5.27
N ARG A 159 4.76 -10.91 -4.16
CA ARG A 159 4.04 -11.62 -3.10
C ARG A 159 2.83 -10.81 -2.65
N ILE A 160 1.80 -11.51 -2.18
CA ILE A 160 0.61 -10.92 -1.58
C ILE A 160 0.55 -11.36 -0.11
N GLU A 161 0.54 -10.38 0.78
CA GLU A 161 0.27 -10.55 2.20
C GLU A 161 -1.25 -10.53 2.42
N LEU A 162 -1.75 -11.50 3.17
CA LEU A 162 -3.17 -11.71 3.44
C LEU A 162 -3.44 -11.66 4.94
N GLY A 163 -4.37 -10.80 5.33
CA GLY A 163 -4.87 -10.64 6.69
C GLY A 163 -6.40 -10.59 6.74
N HIS A 164 -6.94 -10.33 7.92
CA HIS A 164 -8.39 -10.24 8.11
C HIS A 164 -8.73 -9.18 9.18
N ALA A 165 -9.55 -8.20 8.82
CA ALA A 165 -9.92 -7.07 9.68
C ALA A 165 -10.53 -7.48 11.02
N GLU A 166 -11.31 -8.56 11.03
CA GLU A 166 -12.01 -9.06 12.21
C GLU A 166 -11.06 -9.49 13.34
N ILE A 167 -9.83 -9.92 13.02
CA ILE A 167 -8.86 -10.37 14.03
C ILE A 167 -8.52 -9.22 14.97
N TYR A 168 -8.09 -8.10 14.44
CA TYR A 168 -7.80 -6.91 15.23
C TYR A 168 -9.05 -6.37 15.93
N LYS A 169 -10.18 -6.23 15.21
CA LYS A 169 -11.43 -5.69 15.74
C LYS A 169 -11.94 -6.50 16.93
N ALA A 170 -11.96 -7.81 16.83
CA ALA A 170 -12.42 -8.67 17.92
C ALA A 170 -11.49 -8.65 19.14
N LEU A 171 -10.17 -8.58 18.94
CA LEU A 171 -9.21 -8.51 20.03
C LEU A 171 -9.24 -7.16 20.76
N ILE A 172 -9.37 -6.05 20.03
CA ILE A 172 -9.43 -4.72 20.64
C ILE A 172 -10.74 -4.50 21.41
N GLU A 173 -11.85 -5.06 20.92
CA GLU A 173 -13.13 -5.05 21.61
C GLU A 173 -13.08 -5.90 22.89
N GLU A 174 -12.49 -7.11 22.84
CA GLU A 174 -12.27 -7.97 24.01
C GLU A 174 -11.34 -7.29 25.03
N LEU A 175 -10.35 -6.54 24.57
CA LEU A 175 -9.45 -5.77 25.41
C LEU A 175 -10.22 -4.70 26.20
N GLY A 176 -11.27 -4.13 25.61
CA GLY A 176 -12.06 -3.05 26.19
C GLY A 176 -11.29 -1.72 26.20
N ALA A 177 -10.44 -1.49 25.20
CA ALA A 177 -9.73 -0.22 25.02
C ALA A 177 -10.70 0.87 24.54
N ASP A 178 -10.45 2.12 24.95
CA ASP A 178 -11.14 3.26 24.38
C ASP A 178 -10.65 3.57 22.95
N ALA A 179 -11.35 4.47 22.25
CA ALA A 179 -11.03 4.77 20.86
C ALA A 179 -9.59 5.29 20.67
N ALA A 180 -9.11 6.13 21.58
CA ALA A 180 -7.76 6.71 21.51
C ALA A 180 -6.67 5.62 21.70
N SER A 181 -6.86 4.76 22.71
CA SER A 181 -5.97 3.62 22.98
C SER A 181 -6.01 2.60 21.83
N SER A 182 -7.19 2.31 21.28
CA SER A 182 -7.35 1.42 20.13
C SER A 182 -6.57 1.93 18.92
N GLU A 183 -6.70 3.20 18.58
CA GLU A 183 -5.98 3.80 17.45
C GLU A 183 -4.46 3.85 17.70
N ALA A 184 -4.01 4.14 18.93
CA ALA A 184 -2.60 4.08 19.28
C ALA A 184 -2.04 2.67 19.12
N ILE A 185 -2.74 1.64 19.63
CA ILE A 185 -2.35 0.23 19.49
C ILE A 185 -2.32 -0.17 18.01
N ARG A 186 -3.31 0.21 17.22
CA ARG A 186 -3.37 -0.05 15.77
C ARG A 186 -2.12 0.45 15.06
N ARG A 187 -1.76 1.73 15.28
CA ARG A 187 -0.57 2.35 14.67
C ARG A 187 0.73 1.68 15.09
N LEU A 188 0.83 1.25 16.34
CA LEU A 188 2.02 0.56 16.85
C LEU A 188 2.17 -0.84 16.23
N ILE A 189 1.06 -1.56 16.01
CA ILE A 189 1.05 -2.84 15.30
C ILE A 189 1.46 -2.63 13.84
N GLU A 190 0.84 -1.69 13.13
CA GLU A 190 1.13 -1.38 11.72
C GLU A 190 2.59 -1.00 11.50
N ASN A 191 3.14 -0.16 12.40
CA ASN A 191 4.53 0.27 12.34
C ASN A 191 5.53 -0.74 12.94
N LYS A 192 5.06 -1.92 13.35
CA LYS A 192 5.86 -2.98 13.99
C LYS A 192 6.72 -2.46 15.16
N SER A 193 6.14 -1.54 15.95
CA SER A 193 6.83 -0.86 17.09
C SER A 193 6.68 -1.66 18.36
N PHE A 194 7.41 -2.76 18.49
CA PHE A 194 7.28 -3.78 19.55
C PHE A 194 7.35 -3.24 20.97
N ALA A 195 8.38 -2.43 21.29
CA ALA A 195 8.58 -1.89 22.64
C ALA A 195 7.42 -0.97 23.05
N ALA A 196 7.07 0.01 22.20
CA ALA A 196 5.99 0.93 22.47
C ALA A 196 4.61 0.22 22.51
N LEU A 197 4.43 -0.86 21.74
CA LEU A 197 3.23 -1.69 21.80
C LEU A 197 3.12 -2.40 23.16
N GLY A 198 4.23 -2.94 23.67
CA GLY A 198 4.28 -3.52 25.01
C GLY A 198 3.87 -2.53 26.10
N ASP A 199 4.40 -1.30 26.04
CA ASP A 199 4.06 -0.22 26.97
C ASP A 199 2.57 0.17 26.86
N ALA A 200 2.03 0.30 25.66
CA ALA A 200 0.62 0.63 25.41
C ALA A 200 -0.35 -0.47 25.90
N LEU A 201 0.08 -1.72 25.89
CA LEU A 201 -0.72 -2.86 26.36
C LEU A 201 -0.58 -3.12 27.88
N GLN A 202 0.44 -2.55 28.54
CA GLN A 202 0.67 -2.76 29.99
C GLN A 202 -0.55 -2.46 30.88
N PRO A 203 -1.35 -1.40 30.66
CA PRO A 203 -2.52 -1.09 31.47
C PRO A 203 -3.59 -2.20 31.46
N PHE A 204 -3.61 -3.02 30.42
CA PHE A 204 -4.58 -4.10 30.24
C PHE A 204 -4.14 -5.43 30.89
N GLY A 205 -2.90 -5.47 31.39
CA GLY A 205 -2.37 -6.58 32.17
C GLY A 205 -2.19 -7.87 31.36
N SER A 206 -2.54 -9.01 31.97
CA SER A 206 -2.35 -10.34 31.38
C SER A 206 -3.59 -10.85 30.63
N LYS A 207 -4.51 -9.99 30.20
CA LYS A 207 -5.66 -10.39 29.41
C LYS A 207 -5.21 -11.18 28.16
N PRO A 208 -5.91 -12.26 27.77
CA PRO A 208 -5.59 -13.02 26.55
C PRO A 208 -5.50 -12.12 25.31
N ALA A 209 -6.44 -11.19 25.15
CA ALA A 209 -6.44 -10.24 24.05
C ALA A 209 -5.18 -9.35 24.01
N ALA A 210 -4.65 -8.91 25.17
CA ALA A 210 -3.41 -8.11 25.22
C ALA A 210 -2.20 -8.93 24.75
N LYS A 211 -2.13 -10.20 25.12
CA LYS A 211 -1.08 -11.12 24.67
C LYS A 211 -1.16 -11.35 23.15
N ALA A 212 -2.35 -11.62 22.63
CA ALA A 212 -2.57 -11.82 21.21
C ALA A 212 -2.21 -10.57 20.41
N LEU A 213 -2.66 -9.37 20.81
CA LEU A 213 -2.31 -8.09 20.17
C LEU A 213 -0.81 -7.81 20.19
N SER A 214 -0.13 -8.14 21.30
CA SER A 214 1.34 -7.97 21.40
C SER A 214 2.11 -8.88 20.44
N ALA A 215 1.56 -10.07 20.11
CA ALA A 215 2.16 -11.01 19.18
C ALA A 215 1.91 -10.65 17.70
N MET A 216 0.79 -9.98 17.38
CA MET A 216 0.35 -9.71 15.99
C MET A 216 1.46 -9.21 15.06
N PRO A 217 2.33 -8.24 15.42
CA PRO A 217 3.36 -7.76 14.49
C PRO A 217 4.41 -8.80 14.12
N GLN A 218 4.50 -9.93 14.87
CA GLN A 218 5.43 -11.03 14.63
C GLN A 218 4.76 -12.21 13.90
N LEU A 219 3.44 -12.24 13.87
CA LEU A 219 2.64 -13.29 13.24
C LEU A 219 2.60 -13.08 11.72
N PHE A 220 3.71 -13.38 11.08
CA PHE A 220 3.97 -13.22 9.66
C PHE A 220 4.73 -14.44 9.11
N GLY A 221 4.21 -15.06 8.05
CA GLY A 221 4.82 -16.26 7.47
C GLY A 221 3.91 -17.00 6.51
N GLY A 222 4.06 -18.30 6.45
CA GLY A 222 3.17 -19.20 5.71
C GLY A 222 1.87 -19.49 6.47
N ILE A 223 1.15 -20.52 6.05
CA ILE A 223 -0.13 -20.91 6.65
C ILE A 223 0.02 -21.35 8.13
N GLU A 224 1.19 -21.80 8.53
CA GLU A 224 1.53 -22.22 9.89
C GLU A 224 1.35 -21.13 10.94
N VAL A 225 1.44 -19.86 10.56
CA VAL A 225 1.18 -18.72 11.44
C VAL A 225 -0.22 -18.74 12.03
N LEU A 226 -1.18 -19.31 11.30
CA LEU A 226 -2.55 -19.45 11.78
C LEU A 226 -2.67 -20.41 12.98
N ASP A 227 -1.81 -21.43 13.06
CA ASP A 227 -1.78 -22.38 14.20
C ASP A 227 -1.26 -21.68 15.46
N GLU A 228 -0.31 -20.75 15.33
CA GLU A 228 0.22 -20.01 16.47
C GLU A 228 -0.86 -19.14 17.13
N VAL A 229 -1.67 -18.44 16.32
CA VAL A 229 -2.74 -17.57 16.83
C VAL A 229 -3.83 -18.35 17.56
N GLU A 230 -4.18 -19.53 17.07
CA GLU A 230 -5.16 -20.42 17.73
C GLU A 230 -4.75 -20.75 19.18
N THR A 231 -3.44 -20.72 19.49
CA THR A 231 -2.95 -20.92 20.86
C THR A 231 -3.01 -19.66 21.74
N LEU A 232 -3.11 -18.48 21.15
CA LEU A 232 -3.03 -17.19 21.86
C LEU A 232 -4.39 -16.67 22.32
N THR A 233 -5.49 -17.13 21.70
CA THR A 233 -6.83 -16.60 21.99
C THR A 233 -7.90 -17.67 21.90
N GLY A 234 -8.90 -17.55 22.77
CA GLY A 234 -10.16 -18.31 22.68
C GLY A 234 -11.32 -17.51 22.07
N ASN A 235 -11.05 -16.33 21.52
CA ASN A 235 -12.10 -15.48 20.95
C ASN A 235 -12.70 -16.12 19.70
N VAL A 236 -14.00 -16.40 19.73
CA VAL A 236 -14.72 -17.14 18.69
C VAL A 236 -14.68 -16.41 17.33
N ARG A 237 -14.71 -15.06 17.34
CA ARG A 237 -14.66 -14.25 16.12
C ARG A 237 -13.26 -14.33 15.47
N VAL A 238 -12.21 -14.27 16.29
CA VAL A 238 -10.83 -14.45 15.84
C VAL A 238 -10.63 -15.84 15.24
N LEU A 239 -11.06 -16.89 15.95
CA LEU A 239 -10.98 -18.28 15.47
C LEU A 239 -11.76 -18.48 14.18
N GLY A 240 -12.93 -17.84 14.04
CA GLY A 240 -13.71 -17.82 12.81
C GLY A 240 -12.97 -17.18 11.63
N ALA A 241 -12.30 -16.05 11.86
CA ALA A 241 -11.50 -15.35 10.86
C ALA A 241 -10.27 -16.18 10.44
N ILE A 242 -9.60 -16.84 11.39
CA ILE A 242 -8.48 -17.74 11.13
C ILE A 242 -8.92 -18.94 10.27
N ALA A 243 -10.02 -19.58 10.64
CA ALA A 243 -10.59 -20.69 9.87
C ALA A 243 -11.00 -20.25 8.44
N TYR A 244 -11.44 -19.01 8.28
CA TYR A 244 -11.74 -18.42 6.97
C TYR A 244 -10.47 -18.21 6.14
N LEU A 245 -9.44 -17.58 6.72
CA LEU A 245 -8.15 -17.39 6.06
C LEU A 245 -7.52 -18.71 5.62
N ARG A 246 -7.59 -19.75 6.46
CA ARG A 246 -7.08 -21.09 6.14
C ARG A 246 -7.77 -21.68 4.90
N ARG A 247 -9.09 -21.60 4.83
CA ARG A 247 -9.86 -22.08 3.67
C ARG A 247 -9.55 -21.26 2.40
N LEU A 248 -9.40 -19.95 2.55
CA LEU A 248 -9.07 -19.07 1.42
C LEU A 248 -7.66 -19.35 0.89
N TYR A 249 -6.68 -19.49 1.80
CA TYR A 249 -5.31 -19.89 1.45
C TYR A 249 -5.30 -21.21 0.67
N GLN A 250 -5.97 -22.24 1.18
CA GLN A 250 -6.06 -23.55 0.52
C GLN A 250 -6.68 -23.44 -0.88
N ALA A 251 -7.77 -22.68 -1.01
CA ALA A 251 -8.41 -22.48 -2.31
C ALA A 251 -7.52 -21.73 -3.33
N LEU A 252 -6.66 -20.83 -2.86
CA LEU A 252 -5.69 -20.11 -3.70
C LEU A 252 -4.45 -20.96 -4.01
N ASP A 253 -4.02 -21.81 -3.08
CA ASP A 253 -2.93 -22.77 -3.28
C ASP A 253 -3.31 -23.81 -4.35
N GLU A 254 -4.51 -24.36 -4.28
CA GLU A 254 -5.09 -25.23 -5.32
C GLU A 254 -5.18 -24.54 -6.70
N ALA A 255 -5.29 -23.23 -6.73
CA ALA A 255 -5.25 -22.43 -7.96
C ALA A 255 -3.82 -22.09 -8.44
N GLY A 256 -2.78 -22.54 -7.72
CA GLY A 256 -1.38 -22.36 -8.06
C GLY A 256 -0.73 -21.07 -7.56
N TYR A 257 -1.31 -20.43 -6.55
CA TYR A 257 -0.79 -19.17 -5.99
C TYR A 257 -0.09 -19.33 -4.63
N GLY A 258 -0.04 -20.54 -4.04
CA GLY A 258 0.46 -20.79 -2.68
C GLY A 258 1.83 -20.20 -2.40
N ASP A 259 2.80 -20.38 -3.29
CA ASP A 259 4.17 -19.88 -3.15
C ASP A 259 4.28 -18.33 -3.12
N ARG A 260 3.20 -17.64 -3.48
CA ARG A 260 3.15 -16.18 -3.59
C ARG A 260 2.29 -15.52 -2.49
N ILE A 261 1.74 -16.33 -1.57
CA ILE A 261 0.89 -15.86 -0.48
C ILE A 261 1.66 -15.93 0.82
N MET A 262 1.56 -14.88 1.61
CA MET A 262 2.01 -14.84 2.99
C MET A 262 0.85 -14.42 3.89
N ILE A 263 0.78 -14.96 5.08
CA ILE A 263 -0.15 -14.51 6.12
C ILE A 263 0.54 -13.40 6.90
N ASP A 264 -0.10 -12.25 7.04
CA ASP A 264 0.33 -11.16 7.92
C ASP A 264 -0.84 -10.74 8.82
N LEU A 265 -0.79 -11.14 10.08
CA LEU A 265 -1.83 -10.78 11.04
C LEU A 265 -1.62 -9.39 11.66
N GLY A 266 -0.42 -8.83 11.48
CA GLY A 266 -0.12 -7.43 11.75
C GLY A 266 -0.63 -6.47 10.67
N LEU A 267 -1.27 -6.99 9.60
CA LEU A 267 -1.91 -6.17 8.59
C LEU A 267 -3.18 -5.55 9.18
N VAL A 268 -3.04 -4.38 9.78
CA VAL A 268 -4.12 -3.56 10.31
C VAL A 268 -4.16 -2.26 9.50
N HIS A 269 -5.26 -1.99 8.84
CA HIS A 269 -5.34 -0.86 7.91
C HIS A 269 -6.02 0.35 8.56
N GLU A 270 -5.57 1.54 8.21
CA GLU A 270 -6.16 2.82 8.61
C GLU A 270 -7.60 3.03 8.08
N MET A 271 -7.98 2.27 7.06
CA MET A 271 -9.33 2.35 6.49
C MET A 271 -10.29 1.42 7.22
N ASP A 272 -11.08 1.98 8.10
CA ASP A 272 -12.10 1.27 8.92
C ASP A 272 -13.22 0.58 8.11
N TYR A 273 -13.28 0.83 6.80
CA TYR A 273 -14.33 0.23 5.98
C TYR A 273 -14.11 -1.25 5.66
N TYR A 274 -12.90 -1.82 5.88
CA TYR A 274 -12.70 -3.25 5.67
C TYR A 274 -13.46 -4.09 6.69
N THR A 275 -14.24 -5.06 6.16
CA THR A 275 -15.14 -5.91 6.95
C THR A 275 -14.74 -7.39 6.92
N GLY A 276 -13.73 -7.75 6.15
CA GLY A 276 -13.30 -9.13 5.93
C GLY A 276 -11.82 -9.22 5.65
N ILE A 277 -11.45 -9.95 4.59
CA ILE A 277 -10.06 -10.06 4.15
C ILE A 277 -9.47 -8.69 3.80
N MET A 278 -8.18 -8.56 4.07
CA MET A 278 -7.33 -7.47 3.62
C MET A 278 -6.06 -8.05 3.02
N PHE A 279 -5.52 -7.39 2.02
CA PHE A 279 -4.28 -7.84 1.40
C PHE A 279 -3.46 -6.71 0.83
N ARG A 280 -2.14 -6.89 0.82
CA ARG A 280 -1.16 -6.00 0.21
C ARG A 280 -0.24 -6.79 -0.71
N GLY A 281 0.12 -6.22 -1.84
CA GLY A 281 1.06 -6.83 -2.78
C GLY A 281 2.38 -6.07 -2.83
N TYR A 282 3.46 -6.81 -2.90
CA TYR A 282 4.82 -6.28 -2.98
C TYR A 282 5.54 -6.88 -4.18
N ILE A 283 6.40 -6.11 -4.81
CA ILE A 283 7.26 -6.53 -5.90
C ILE A 283 8.72 -6.26 -5.53
N GLY A 284 9.62 -7.12 -5.96
CA GLY A 284 11.04 -6.89 -5.76
C GLY A 284 11.51 -5.57 -6.38
N GLY A 285 12.25 -4.77 -5.62
CA GLY A 285 12.72 -3.44 -6.04
C GLY A 285 11.78 -2.27 -5.71
N ALA A 286 10.55 -2.51 -5.28
CA ALA A 286 9.68 -1.47 -4.72
C ALA A 286 9.92 -1.32 -3.22
N GLY A 287 10.00 -0.07 -2.75
CA GLY A 287 10.18 0.24 -1.32
C GLY A 287 8.90 0.19 -0.48
N ALA A 288 7.74 0.00 -1.12
CA ALA A 288 6.42 0.00 -0.49
C ALA A 288 5.48 -0.99 -1.20
N ALA A 289 4.31 -1.25 -0.60
CA ALA A 289 3.26 -2.02 -1.23
C ALA A 289 2.81 -1.35 -2.54
N ILE A 290 2.73 -2.15 -3.61
CA ILE A 290 2.28 -1.72 -4.94
C ILE A 290 0.81 -2.06 -5.21
N LEU A 291 0.23 -2.86 -4.37
CA LEU A 291 -1.17 -3.29 -4.44
C LEU A 291 -1.76 -3.29 -3.04
N ALA A 292 -2.99 -2.81 -2.91
CA ALA A 292 -3.78 -2.93 -1.69
C ALA A 292 -5.23 -3.24 -2.04
N GLY A 293 -5.88 -4.07 -1.21
CA GLY A 293 -7.26 -4.45 -1.41
C GLY A 293 -7.86 -5.15 -0.21
N GLY A 294 -9.14 -5.49 -0.34
CA GLY A 294 -9.89 -6.22 0.70
C GLY A 294 -11.39 -6.18 0.47
N ARG A 295 -12.11 -6.68 1.46
CA ARG A 295 -13.58 -6.73 1.51
C ARG A 295 -14.14 -5.57 2.33
N TYR A 296 -15.13 -4.86 1.77
CA TYR A 296 -15.73 -3.66 2.36
C TYR A 296 -17.26 -3.65 2.21
N ASN A 297 -17.91 -4.66 2.79
CA ASN A 297 -19.35 -4.91 2.62
C ASN A 297 -20.24 -3.76 3.10
N ALA A 298 -19.78 -2.92 4.04
CA ALA A 298 -20.58 -1.82 4.59
C ALA A 298 -20.50 -0.52 3.76
N LEU A 299 -19.60 -0.43 2.75
CA LEU A 299 -19.32 0.85 2.07
C LEU A 299 -20.49 1.30 1.19
N CYS A 300 -21.09 0.41 0.40
CA CYS A 300 -22.20 0.76 -0.48
C CYS A 300 -23.44 1.22 0.32
N ALA A 301 -23.66 0.66 1.52
CA ALA A 301 -24.77 1.05 2.40
C ALA A 301 -24.70 2.52 2.84
N LYS A 302 -23.49 3.10 2.92
CA LYS A 302 -23.30 4.54 3.19
C LYS A 302 -23.93 5.43 2.12
N PHE A 303 -24.15 4.89 0.93
CA PHE A 303 -24.77 5.58 -0.21
C PHE A 303 -26.20 5.09 -0.50
N GLY A 304 -26.80 4.32 0.41
CA GLY A 304 -28.23 3.97 0.41
C GLY A 304 -28.57 2.57 -0.12
N ARG A 305 -27.58 1.74 -0.49
CA ARG A 305 -27.84 0.37 -0.95
C ARG A 305 -26.85 -0.60 -0.31
N ASP A 306 -27.36 -1.56 0.44
CA ASP A 306 -26.55 -2.58 1.10
C ASP A 306 -26.12 -3.65 0.08
N LEU A 307 -24.88 -3.54 -0.39
CA LEU A 307 -24.26 -4.45 -1.36
C LEU A 307 -22.90 -4.89 -0.83
N PRO A 308 -22.68 -6.20 -0.65
CA PRO A 308 -21.35 -6.69 -0.32
C PRO A 308 -20.38 -6.38 -1.46
N ALA A 309 -19.18 -5.95 -1.12
CA ALA A 309 -18.20 -5.54 -2.10
C ALA A 309 -16.78 -5.80 -1.63
N GLY A 310 -15.89 -6.04 -2.60
CA GLY A 310 -14.46 -6.16 -2.38
C GLY A 310 -13.71 -5.86 -3.67
N GLY A 311 -12.45 -5.48 -3.53
CA GLY A 311 -11.65 -5.08 -4.68
C GLY A 311 -10.21 -4.79 -4.32
N PHE A 312 -9.46 -4.27 -5.28
CA PHE A 312 -8.06 -3.88 -5.10
C PHE A 312 -7.66 -2.77 -6.07
N GLY A 313 -6.59 -2.06 -5.70
CA GLY A 313 -5.92 -1.10 -6.58
C GLY A 313 -4.42 -1.37 -6.67
N ILE A 314 -3.85 -1.21 -7.86
CA ILE A 314 -2.43 -1.38 -8.16
C ILE A 314 -1.84 -0.01 -8.53
N ASP A 315 -0.77 0.43 -7.87
CA ASP A 315 0.09 1.53 -8.34
C ASP A 315 0.94 1.04 -9.50
N VAL A 316 0.41 1.20 -10.71
CA VAL A 316 1.08 0.73 -11.94
C VAL A 316 2.33 1.52 -12.27
N GLU A 317 2.50 2.73 -11.71
CA GLU A 317 3.74 3.48 -11.85
C GLU A 317 4.88 2.81 -11.05
N SER A 318 4.61 2.42 -9.80
CA SER A 318 5.59 1.69 -8.98
C SER A 318 5.94 0.32 -9.57
N VAL A 319 4.96 -0.38 -10.14
CA VAL A 319 5.21 -1.64 -10.88
C VAL A 319 6.12 -1.38 -12.08
N ALA A 320 5.80 -0.38 -12.93
CA ALA A 320 6.59 -0.05 -14.11
C ALA A 320 8.04 0.35 -13.75
N GLU A 321 8.24 1.09 -12.67
CA GLU A 321 9.56 1.48 -12.16
C GLU A 321 10.37 0.27 -11.70
N SER A 322 9.75 -0.63 -10.95
CA SER A 322 10.39 -1.85 -10.46
C SER A 322 10.83 -2.75 -11.60
N LEU A 323 10.00 -2.90 -12.65
CA LEU A 323 10.33 -3.68 -13.84
C LEU A 323 11.45 -3.03 -14.66
N GLN A 324 11.49 -1.70 -14.76
CA GLN A 324 12.60 -0.99 -15.42
C GLN A 324 13.90 -1.11 -14.62
N GLY A 325 13.83 -1.05 -13.28
CA GLY A 325 14.97 -1.25 -12.39
C GLY A 325 15.57 -2.65 -12.51
N ALA A 326 14.72 -3.68 -12.63
CA ALA A 326 15.13 -5.06 -12.85
C ALA A 326 15.70 -5.30 -14.26
N SER A 327 15.18 -4.57 -15.25
CA SER A 327 15.62 -4.63 -16.67
C SER A 327 16.79 -3.73 -16.99
N ARG A 328 17.22 -2.83 -16.07
CA ARG A 328 18.54 -2.25 -16.24
C ARG A 328 19.49 -3.43 -16.23
N PRO A 329 20.19 -3.71 -17.36
CA PRO A 329 21.43 -4.46 -17.24
C PRO A 329 22.15 -3.68 -16.12
N GLU A 330 22.75 -4.36 -15.15
CA GLU A 330 23.87 -3.77 -14.43
C GLU A 330 24.62 -3.06 -15.54
N VAL A 331 24.39 -1.76 -15.70
CA VAL A 331 25.36 -0.95 -16.38
C VAL A 331 26.53 -1.33 -15.54
N ALA A 332 27.39 -2.16 -16.13
CA ALA A 332 28.71 -2.34 -15.61
C ALA A 332 29.15 -0.90 -15.43
N THR A 333 28.76 -0.33 -14.30
CA THR A 333 29.36 0.87 -13.80
C THR A 333 30.77 0.42 -13.84
N ARG A 334 31.52 0.95 -14.82
CA ARG A 334 32.96 0.90 -14.74
C ARG A 334 33.18 1.09 -13.26
N ARG A 335 33.53 -0.02 -12.60
CA ARG A 335 33.73 -0.08 -11.14
C ARG A 335 34.89 0.80 -10.70
N ASP A 336 35.31 1.68 -11.59
CA ASP A 336 36.50 2.48 -11.51
C ASP A 336 36.26 3.80 -10.78
N THR A 337 35.03 4.13 -10.33
CA THR A 337 34.79 5.40 -9.64
C THR A 337 33.77 5.26 -8.52
N VAL A 338 34.22 5.25 -7.28
CA VAL A 338 33.36 5.37 -6.08
C VAL A 338 33.16 6.87 -5.81
N ARG A 339 31.90 7.33 -5.76
CA ARG A 339 31.57 8.70 -5.36
C ARG A 339 31.29 8.75 -3.88
N ILE A 340 32.15 9.44 -3.14
CA ILE A 340 32.00 9.64 -1.70
C ILE A 340 31.57 11.08 -1.45
N ALA A 341 30.40 11.31 -0.84
CA ALA A 341 29.98 12.63 -0.39
C ALA A 341 30.61 12.92 0.97
N LEU A 342 31.50 13.93 1.01
CA LEU A 342 32.10 14.41 2.26
C LEU A 342 31.30 15.60 2.78
N THR A 343 30.75 15.47 3.98
CA THR A 343 30.09 16.58 4.67
C THR A 343 31.13 17.49 5.31
N LYS A 344 31.03 18.81 5.04
CA LYS A 344 31.86 19.81 5.74
C LYS A 344 31.46 19.86 7.20
N GLY A 345 32.45 19.89 8.11
CA GLY A 345 32.23 20.07 9.52
C GLY A 345 32.95 19.04 10.42
N ARG A 346 32.33 18.71 11.54
CA ARG A 346 32.95 17.94 12.62
C ARG A 346 33.44 16.54 12.22
N LEU A 347 32.87 15.95 11.19
CA LEU A 347 33.23 14.63 10.66
C LEU A 347 34.27 14.69 9.54
N GLU A 348 34.50 15.84 8.91
CA GLU A 348 35.41 16.00 7.77
C GLU A 348 36.83 15.52 8.10
N LYS A 349 37.40 16.00 9.19
CA LYS A 349 38.76 15.62 9.60
C LYS A 349 38.92 14.11 9.87
N LYS A 350 37.90 13.47 10.45
CA LYS A 350 37.93 12.02 10.72
C LYS A 350 37.82 11.23 9.43
N THR A 351 36.99 11.67 8.50
CA THR A 351 36.79 10.98 7.22
C THR A 351 38.05 11.11 6.34
N LEU A 352 38.69 12.29 6.31
CA LEU A 352 39.97 12.48 5.61
C LEU A 352 41.06 11.59 6.20
N ALA A 353 41.17 11.48 7.53
CA ALA A 353 42.10 10.59 8.19
C ALA A 353 41.89 9.12 7.78
N LEU A 354 40.64 8.65 7.78
CA LEU A 354 40.29 7.29 7.35
C LEU A 354 40.65 7.02 5.89
N LEU A 355 40.42 7.99 4.97
CA LEU A 355 40.81 7.84 3.57
C LEU A 355 42.32 7.75 3.40
N LYS A 356 43.08 8.54 4.19
CA LYS A 356 44.52 8.49 4.21
C LYS A 356 45.08 7.19 4.72
N ASP A 357 44.50 6.67 5.83
CA ASP A 357 44.84 5.37 6.42
C ASP A 357 44.49 4.20 5.48
N ALA A 358 43.47 4.37 4.64
CA ALA A 358 43.09 3.42 3.60
C ALA A 358 43.96 3.52 2.33
N GLY A 359 44.98 4.41 2.29
CA GLY A 359 45.93 4.52 1.21
C GLY A 359 45.53 5.45 0.05
N TYR A 360 44.48 6.23 0.23
CA TYR A 360 44.08 7.22 -0.81
C TYR A 360 44.88 8.51 -0.70
N ASP A 361 45.31 9.07 -1.85
CA ASP A 361 45.90 10.39 -1.90
C ASP A 361 44.84 11.48 -1.72
N ILE A 362 44.88 12.15 -0.57
CA ILE A 362 43.92 13.19 -0.20
C ILE A 362 44.51 14.61 -0.29
N SER A 363 45.69 14.79 -0.89
CA SER A 363 46.43 16.06 -0.92
C SER A 363 45.60 17.20 -1.52
N GLU A 364 44.81 16.96 -2.57
CA GLU A 364 43.90 17.97 -3.15
C GLU A 364 42.74 18.36 -2.19
N LEU A 365 42.29 17.43 -1.35
CA LEU A 365 41.23 17.68 -0.36
C LEU A 365 41.76 18.51 0.81
N GLU A 366 43.01 18.26 1.25
CA GLU A 366 43.69 19.00 2.33
C GLU A 366 44.02 20.42 1.90
N ALA A 367 44.26 20.68 0.60
CA ALA A 367 44.59 21.99 0.06
C ALA A 367 43.46 23.02 0.12
N GLY A 368 42.28 22.68 0.56
CA GLY A 368 41.17 23.60 0.83
C GLY A 368 40.64 24.33 -0.40
N THR A 369 40.70 23.75 -1.58
CA THR A 369 40.25 24.33 -2.83
C THR A 369 38.69 24.47 -2.87
N ARG A 370 38.18 25.43 -3.67
CA ARG A 370 36.74 25.59 -3.91
C ARG A 370 36.14 24.52 -4.83
N LYS A 371 36.93 23.53 -5.23
CA LYS A 371 36.52 22.41 -6.09
C LYS A 371 35.51 21.52 -5.31
N LEU A 372 34.42 21.19 -5.92
CA LEU A 372 33.33 20.40 -5.30
C LEU A 372 33.42 18.90 -5.64
N ILE A 373 34.23 18.53 -6.62
CA ILE A 373 34.44 17.14 -7.06
C ILE A 373 35.94 16.91 -7.20
N PHE A 374 36.44 15.87 -6.56
CA PHE A 374 37.81 15.42 -6.63
C PHE A 374 37.85 14.02 -7.23
N THR A 375 38.83 13.73 -8.04
CA THR A 375 39.09 12.39 -8.57
C THR A 375 40.33 11.88 -7.89
N LEU A 376 40.21 10.84 -7.10
CA LEU A 376 41.35 10.16 -6.50
C LEU A 376 41.79 9.07 -7.47
N PRO A 377 43.05 9.03 -7.92
CA PRO A 377 43.54 7.95 -8.76
C PRO A 377 43.58 6.64 -7.94
N ASP A 378 43.31 5.53 -8.63
CA ASP A 378 43.47 4.21 -8.03
C ASP A 378 44.93 3.98 -7.61
N SER A 379 45.09 3.52 -6.41
CA SER A 379 46.37 3.08 -5.88
C SER A 379 46.66 1.64 -6.29
#